data_e3e1b0ec1b1dcc0a2ac5d8423f613d7f
#
_entry.id   e3e1b0ec1b1dcc0a2ac5d8423f613d7f
#
_cell.length_a   1.000
_cell.length_b   1.000
_cell.length_c   1.000
_cell.angle_alpha   90.00
_cell.angle_beta   90.00
_cell.angle_gamma   90.00
#
_symmetry.space_group_name_H-M   'P 1'
#
loop_
_entity.id
_entity.type
_entity.pdbx_description
1 polymer ?
#
loop_
_entity_poly.entity_id
_entity_poly.type
_entity_poly.pdbx_seq_one_letter_code
_entity_poly.pdbx_strand_id
1 'polypeptide(L)'
;MKKGLMGLLVIGLLLVGLTAYAVDKTVVEFWTTDNETDRVAAYEAVAARFMAENPNIEVKIVPVDEASVSQRISTARAANKLPDIVRMGIERVATFSADGILDEDAAEAVINSIGKSDFRAGPLNMVIDPATGKYAAVPYDGWIQAIWYRADLFKEAGLTPPVSWADINAAADKLPGTGGLLYALTLGTDPGQNYPQQVFEQVAISNNAWPFDEDGNVTMNTPEMIAALRFYTDLQSAAVPGPQYWRGAREAYELGQAGMLFYSTYIMDDLVEGSGMEGGGKVQIPVKDLPGKTGFAPKMVGPNGSATYGQLVTLGIMEGADPAAQKVVEYFLTGQNYQDILALAPFGKVPVLKSAVDGWKQLSPYFGHYSSETLDQIANGYETMQRWLFRPDYDATERAVIGDIEGRKLIPQVISNIALEGTMTPETGAAWLQEQVEAMLAERQ
;
A
#
# COMPACT_ATOMS: atom_id res chain seq x y z
N MET A 1 12.31 -22.58 98.70
CA MET A 1 11.94 -21.18 98.62
C MET A 1 12.92 -20.44 97.72
N LYS A 2 12.64 -20.16 96.52
CA LYS A 2 13.19 -19.00 95.69
C LYS A 2 12.38 -18.92 94.40
N LYS A 3 11.68 -17.83 94.26
CA LYS A 3 10.88 -17.47 93.10
C LYS A 3 11.79 -16.99 91.95
N GLY A 4 11.70 -17.61 90.80
CA GLY A 4 12.35 -17.19 89.56
C GLY A 4 11.37 -16.45 88.69
N LEU A 5 11.62 -15.18 88.42
CA LEU A 5 10.85 -14.27 87.59
C LEU A 5 11.22 -14.53 86.13
N MET A 6 10.25 -14.97 85.35
CA MET A 6 10.41 -15.21 83.90
C MET A 6 9.96 -13.95 83.12
N GLY A 7 10.92 -13.21 82.61
CA GLY A 7 10.68 -12.04 81.76
C GLY A 7 10.22 -12.42 80.36
N LEU A 8 9.04 -11.98 79.96
CA LEU A 8 8.50 -12.11 78.60
C LEU A 8 9.09 -11.00 77.73
N LEU A 9 9.92 -11.36 76.76
CA LEU A 9 10.40 -10.44 75.74
C LEU A 9 9.41 -10.42 74.56
N VAL A 10 8.63 -9.36 74.44
CA VAL A 10 7.72 -9.15 73.31
C VAL A 10 8.51 -8.49 72.16
N ILE A 11 8.84 -9.27 71.14
CA ILE A 11 9.40 -8.76 69.90
C ILE A 11 8.23 -8.29 69.03
N GLY A 12 8.04 -6.97 68.96
CA GLY A 12 7.11 -6.34 68.00
C GLY A 12 7.65 -6.40 66.60
N LEU A 13 7.12 -7.28 65.75
CA LEU A 13 7.37 -7.24 64.29
C LEU A 13 6.60 -6.04 63.72
N LEU A 14 7.29 -4.97 63.37
CA LEU A 14 6.76 -3.91 62.51
C LEU A 14 6.66 -4.46 61.07
N LEU A 15 5.46 -4.93 60.69
CA LEU A 15 5.08 -5.14 59.30
C LEU A 15 4.88 -3.76 58.65
N VAL A 16 5.95 -3.25 57.98
CA VAL A 16 5.81 -2.16 57.03
C VAL A 16 5.07 -2.73 55.83
N GLY A 17 3.78 -2.55 55.78
CA GLY A 17 2.97 -2.84 54.59
C GLY A 17 3.40 -1.89 53.47
N LEU A 18 4.18 -2.39 52.54
CA LEU A 18 4.32 -1.76 51.22
C LEU A 18 2.96 -1.83 50.52
N THR A 19 2.17 -0.78 50.70
CA THR A 19 1.04 -0.56 49.79
C THR A 19 1.66 -0.21 48.44
N ALA A 20 1.74 -1.20 47.57
CA ALA A 20 1.96 -0.94 46.15
C ALA A 20 0.76 -0.12 45.69
N TYR A 21 0.92 1.18 45.55
CA TYR A 21 0.00 1.99 44.78
C TYR A 21 0.03 1.41 43.37
N ALA A 22 -1.07 0.80 42.94
CA ALA A 22 -1.27 0.52 41.53
C ALA A 22 -1.25 1.90 40.82
N VAL A 23 -0.17 2.18 40.13
CA VAL A 23 -0.12 3.35 39.23
C VAL A 23 -1.10 3.01 38.14
N ASP A 24 -2.17 3.81 37.99
CA ASP A 24 -3.07 3.67 36.85
C ASP A 24 -2.22 3.77 35.58
N LYS A 25 -2.22 2.71 34.80
CA LYS A 25 -1.47 2.68 33.54
C LYS A 25 -2.17 3.52 32.50
N THR A 26 -1.40 4.31 31.76
CA THR A 26 -1.87 4.87 30.49
C THR A 26 -2.17 3.72 29.53
N VAL A 27 -3.35 3.69 28.93
CA VAL A 27 -3.73 2.66 27.95
C VAL A 27 -3.68 3.29 26.56
N VAL A 28 -2.90 2.70 25.67
CA VAL A 28 -2.84 3.05 24.24
C VAL A 28 -3.54 1.96 23.44
N GLU A 29 -4.65 2.30 22.79
CA GLU A 29 -5.42 1.39 21.96
C GLU A 29 -4.94 1.48 20.50
N PHE A 30 -4.38 0.40 19.96
CA PHE A 30 -3.85 0.32 18.62
C PHE A 30 -4.71 -0.60 17.75
N TRP A 31 -5.48 -0.04 16.82
CA TRP A 31 -6.24 -0.80 15.83
C TRP A 31 -5.38 -1.16 14.62
N THR A 32 -5.33 -2.45 14.30
CA THR A 32 -4.58 -2.94 13.13
C THR A 32 -5.50 -3.65 12.15
N THR A 33 -5.31 -3.36 10.85
CA THR A 33 -5.98 -4.08 9.75
C THR A 33 -5.24 -5.36 9.35
N ASP A 34 -4.06 -5.61 9.88
CA ASP A 34 -3.44 -6.94 9.87
C ASP A 34 -4.14 -7.82 10.92
N ASN A 35 -5.26 -8.42 10.56
CA ASN A 35 -6.19 -9.09 11.47
C ASN A 35 -6.08 -10.62 11.50
N GLU A 36 -5.20 -11.21 10.71
CA GLU A 36 -4.89 -12.64 10.77
C GLU A 36 -4.17 -12.98 12.10
N THR A 37 -4.44 -14.16 12.64
CA THR A 37 -3.99 -14.54 13.99
C THR A 37 -2.47 -14.44 14.18
N ASP A 38 -1.70 -14.86 13.19
CA ASP A 38 -0.23 -14.79 13.21
C ASP A 38 0.29 -13.35 13.14
N ARG A 39 -0.38 -12.49 12.37
CA ARG A 39 -0.04 -11.06 12.28
C ARG A 39 -0.35 -10.34 13.58
N VAL A 40 -1.53 -10.55 14.15
CA VAL A 40 -1.92 -9.98 15.46
C VAL A 40 -0.91 -10.38 16.53
N ALA A 41 -0.48 -11.66 16.58
CA ALA A 41 0.52 -12.14 17.53
C ALA A 41 1.86 -11.41 17.40
N ALA A 42 2.29 -11.03 16.20
CA ALA A 42 3.51 -10.25 16.00
C ALA A 42 3.38 -8.81 16.52
N TYR A 43 2.23 -8.15 16.27
CA TYR A 43 1.94 -6.83 16.86
C TYR A 43 1.94 -6.89 18.39
N GLU A 44 1.31 -7.91 18.98
CA GLU A 44 1.29 -8.14 20.43
C GLU A 44 2.69 -8.40 20.99
N ALA A 45 3.56 -9.11 20.26
CA ALA A 45 4.95 -9.35 20.67
C ALA A 45 5.77 -8.05 20.69
N VAL A 46 5.60 -7.17 19.69
CA VAL A 46 6.24 -5.84 19.68
C VAL A 46 5.70 -4.98 20.83
N ALA A 47 4.38 -4.98 21.03
CA ALA A 47 3.73 -4.25 22.12
C ALA A 47 4.23 -4.75 23.50
N ALA A 48 4.41 -6.05 23.68
CA ALA A 48 4.93 -6.63 24.92
C ALA A 48 6.36 -6.17 25.23
N ARG A 49 7.24 -6.08 24.22
CA ARG A 49 8.58 -5.52 24.39
C ARG A 49 8.54 -4.04 24.81
N PHE A 50 7.68 -3.25 24.14
CA PHE A 50 7.46 -1.85 24.50
C PHE A 50 7.01 -1.71 25.94
N MET A 51 6.00 -2.49 26.37
CA MET A 51 5.46 -2.46 27.74
C MET A 51 6.50 -2.90 28.80
N ALA A 52 7.42 -3.81 28.46
CA ALA A 52 8.51 -4.21 29.36
C ALA A 52 9.50 -3.05 29.63
N GLU A 53 9.72 -2.19 28.63
CA GLU A 53 10.56 -1.00 28.73
C GLU A 53 9.79 0.20 29.30
N ASN A 54 8.46 0.19 29.21
CA ASN A 54 7.57 1.29 29.64
C ASN A 54 6.46 0.74 30.56
N PRO A 55 6.75 0.34 31.80
CA PRO A 55 5.81 -0.42 32.66
C PRO A 55 4.54 0.34 33.04
N ASN A 56 4.53 1.67 32.89
CA ASN A 56 3.38 2.53 33.16
C ASN A 56 2.43 2.69 31.95
N ILE A 57 2.77 2.10 30.78
CA ILE A 57 1.96 2.15 29.57
C ILE A 57 1.48 0.72 29.26
N GLU A 58 0.21 0.59 28.95
CA GLU A 58 -0.40 -0.63 28.40
C GLU A 58 -0.79 -0.39 26.95
N VAL A 59 -0.29 -1.25 26.04
CA VAL A 59 -0.68 -1.19 24.62
C VAL A 59 -1.64 -2.32 24.33
N LYS A 60 -2.83 -1.99 23.82
CA LYS A 60 -3.86 -2.94 23.43
C LYS A 60 -3.94 -3.04 21.91
N ILE A 61 -3.56 -4.18 21.37
CA ILE A 61 -3.72 -4.46 19.94
C ILE A 61 -5.15 -4.92 19.68
N VAL A 62 -5.84 -4.22 18.78
CA VAL A 62 -7.23 -4.51 18.40
C VAL A 62 -7.29 -4.80 16.91
N PRO A 63 -7.49 -6.07 16.50
CA PRO A 63 -7.67 -6.41 15.10
C PRO A 63 -9.00 -5.87 14.57
N VAL A 64 -8.96 -5.24 13.39
CA VAL A 64 -10.13 -4.65 12.73
C VAL A 64 -10.13 -5.10 11.27
N ASP A 65 -11.30 -5.52 10.79
CA ASP A 65 -11.48 -5.79 9.38
C ASP A 65 -11.30 -4.51 8.54
N GLU A 66 -10.50 -4.58 7.49
CA GLU A 66 -10.12 -3.44 6.68
C GLU A 66 -11.33 -2.75 6.03
N ALA A 67 -12.33 -3.52 5.57
CA ALA A 67 -13.53 -2.97 4.97
C ALA A 67 -14.41 -2.22 5.97
N SER A 68 -14.30 -2.54 7.29
CA SER A 68 -15.11 -1.95 8.34
C SER A 68 -14.45 -0.76 9.07
N VAL A 69 -13.17 -0.45 8.82
CA VAL A 69 -12.41 0.59 9.55
C VAL A 69 -13.15 1.93 9.56
N SER A 70 -13.53 2.44 8.39
CA SER A 70 -14.17 3.77 8.29
C SER A 70 -15.46 3.85 9.09
N GLN A 71 -16.30 2.82 9.02
CA GLN A 71 -17.54 2.77 9.80
C GLN A 71 -17.29 2.70 11.31
N ARG A 72 -16.29 1.89 11.72
CA ARG A 72 -15.92 1.76 13.14
C ARG A 72 -15.36 3.07 13.71
N ILE A 73 -14.50 3.76 12.96
CA ILE A 73 -13.96 5.07 13.34
C ILE A 73 -15.08 6.11 13.46
N SER A 74 -16.03 6.18 12.50
CA SER A 74 -17.17 7.08 12.58
C SER A 74 -18.04 6.82 13.84
N THR A 75 -18.26 5.54 14.16
CA THR A 75 -19.00 5.15 15.37
C THR A 75 -18.24 5.53 16.65
N ALA A 76 -16.94 5.28 16.69
CA ALA A 76 -16.07 5.61 17.82
C ALA A 76 -15.99 7.13 18.05
N ARG A 77 -15.89 7.92 16.96
CA ARG A 77 -15.92 9.39 17.01
C ARG A 77 -17.23 9.91 17.62
N ALA A 78 -18.35 9.39 17.13
CA ALA A 78 -19.68 9.78 17.66
C ALA A 78 -19.83 9.45 19.16
N ALA A 79 -19.13 8.42 19.65
CA ALA A 79 -19.12 8.02 21.06
C ALA A 79 -18.03 8.72 21.90
N ASN A 80 -17.18 9.61 21.30
CA ASN A 80 -15.96 10.16 21.92
C ASN A 80 -15.02 9.06 22.45
N LYS A 81 -14.81 8.00 21.66
CA LYS A 81 -14.00 6.82 21.99
C LYS A 81 -13.14 6.40 20.81
N LEU A 82 -12.49 7.37 20.17
CA LEU A 82 -11.49 7.05 19.15
C LEU A 82 -10.37 6.22 19.77
N PRO A 83 -9.79 5.24 19.05
CA PRO A 83 -8.54 4.61 19.48
C PRO A 83 -7.40 5.63 19.43
N ASP A 84 -6.23 5.30 19.98
CA ASP A 84 -5.08 6.19 19.91
C ASP A 84 -4.33 6.07 18.57
N ILE A 85 -4.23 4.84 18.03
CA ILE A 85 -3.49 4.56 16.80
C ILE A 85 -4.35 3.68 15.88
N VAL A 86 -4.34 3.99 14.57
CA VAL A 86 -4.97 3.15 13.54
C VAL A 86 -3.99 2.87 12.40
N ARG A 87 -3.75 1.58 12.14
CA ARG A 87 -3.10 1.14 10.91
C ARG A 87 -4.13 1.09 9.79
N MET A 88 -3.88 1.81 8.70
CA MET A 88 -4.83 1.96 7.60
C MET A 88 -4.14 2.24 6.26
N GLY A 89 -4.82 1.89 5.18
CA GLY A 89 -4.40 2.28 3.83
C GLY A 89 -4.46 3.80 3.65
N ILE A 90 -3.61 4.30 2.77
CA ILE A 90 -3.41 5.74 2.52
C ILE A 90 -4.69 6.45 2.06
N GLU A 91 -5.59 5.76 1.39
CA GLU A 91 -6.86 6.31 0.90
C GLU A 91 -7.76 6.85 2.02
N ARG A 92 -7.61 6.36 3.26
CA ARG A 92 -8.37 6.85 4.42
C ARG A 92 -7.76 8.09 5.04
N VAL A 93 -6.46 8.32 4.84
CA VAL A 93 -5.77 9.48 5.42
C VAL A 93 -6.39 10.78 4.93
N ALA A 94 -6.65 10.90 3.62
CA ALA A 94 -7.24 12.10 3.05
C ALA A 94 -8.60 12.43 3.68
N THR A 95 -9.49 11.42 3.83
CA THR A 95 -10.80 11.61 4.44
C THR A 95 -10.70 11.94 5.94
N PHE A 96 -9.87 11.20 6.68
CA PHE A 96 -9.77 11.39 8.13
C PHE A 96 -9.06 12.69 8.51
N SER A 97 -8.10 13.16 7.67
CA SER A 97 -7.49 14.47 7.83
C SER A 97 -8.51 15.59 7.60
N ALA A 98 -9.24 15.56 6.47
CA ALA A 98 -10.29 16.54 6.17
C ALA A 98 -11.38 16.60 7.25
N ASP A 99 -11.68 15.46 7.88
CA ASP A 99 -12.64 15.37 8.98
C ASP A 99 -12.07 15.82 10.35
N GLY A 100 -10.79 16.16 10.45
CA GLY A 100 -10.11 16.52 11.70
C GLY A 100 -10.07 15.37 12.71
N ILE A 101 -9.91 14.13 12.23
CA ILE A 101 -9.85 12.91 13.06
C ILE A 101 -8.40 12.54 13.41
N LEU A 102 -7.42 13.06 12.64
CA LEU A 102 -6.00 12.78 12.80
C LEU A 102 -5.28 13.90 13.55
N ASP A 103 -4.36 13.52 14.43
CA ASP A 103 -3.44 14.43 15.10
C ASP A 103 -2.18 14.63 14.24
N GLU A 104 -2.20 15.67 13.42
CA GLU A 104 -1.10 16.00 12.50
C GLU A 104 0.16 16.43 13.25
N ASP A 105 0.01 17.11 14.39
CA ASP A 105 1.17 17.55 15.20
C ASP A 105 1.89 16.33 15.80
N ALA A 106 1.13 15.33 16.24
CA ALA A 106 1.67 14.06 16.72
C ALA A 106 2.38 13.28 15.61
N ALA A 107 1.76 13.20 14.43
CA ALA A 107 2.37 12.53 13.27
C ALA A 107 3.67 13.21 12.83
N GLU A 108 3.68 14.54 12.75
CA GLU A 108 4.89 15.33 12.42
C GLU A 108 5.99 15.17 13.47
N ALA A 109 5.63 15.13 14.76
CA ALA A 109 6.57 14.90 15.85
C ALA A 109 7.27 13.53 15.73
N VAL A 110 6.51 12.46 15.42
CA VAL A 110 7.06 11.13 15.19
C VAL A 110 8.00 11.09 13.99
N ILE A 111 7.60 11.67 12.84
CA ILE A 111 8.43 11.73 11.64
C ILE A 111 9.74 12.48 11.91
N ASN A 112 9.68 13.57 12.65
CA ASN A 112 10.87 14.36 13.00
C ASN A 112 11.77 13.60 14.00
N SER A 113 11.21 12.87 14.96
CA SER A 113 11.95 12.07 15.95
C SER A 113 12.70 10.90 15.28
N ILE A 114 12.06 10.18 14.37
CA ILE A 114 12.70 9.11 13.58
C ILE A 114 13.78 9.69 12.65
N GLY A 115 13.54 10.89 12.13
CA GLY A 115 14.38 11.58 11.18
C GLY A 115 13.76 11.60 9.78
N LYS A 116 13.20 12.73 9.38
CA LYS A 116 12.53 12.93 8.08
C LYS A 116 13.35 12.48 6.88
N SER A 117 14.68 12.60 6.92
CA SER A 117 15.59 12.20 5.84
C SER A 117 15.69 10.70 5.64
N ASP A 118 15.31 9.89 6.63
CA ASP A 118 15.29 8.43 6.54
C ASP A 118 14.04 7.93 5.80
N PHE A 119 12.95 8.69 5.84
CA PHE A 119 11.76 8.34 5.05
C PHE A 119 12.00 8.55 3.55
N ARG A 120 11.35 7.74 2.72
CA ARG A 120 11.27 7.91 1.28
C ARG A 120 10.39 9.11 0.93
N ALA A 121 10.74 9.85 -0.11
CA ALA A 121 10.06 11.10 -0.46
C ALA A 121 8.60 10.89 -0.90
N GLY A 122 8.31 9.87 -1.72
CA GLY A 122 6.95 9.58 -2.18
C GLY A 122 5.97 9.34 -1.02
N PRO A 123 6.23 8.39 -0.08
CA PRO A 123 5.41 8.20 1.11
C PRO A 123 5.18 9.47 1.94
N LEU A 124 6.20 10.30 2.15
CA LEU A 124 6.03 11.56 2.86
C LEU A 124 5.11 12.53 2.13
N ASN A 125 5.28 12.67 0.82
CA ASN A 125 4.46 13.57 0.02
C ASN A 125 2.98 13.14 0.00
N MET A 126 2.71 11.84 0.06
CA MET A 126 1.35 11.30 0.03
C MET A 126 0.57 11.53 1.34
N VAL A 127 1.25 11.71 2.46
CA VAL A 127 0.60 11.96 3.76
C VAL A 127 0.49 13.44 4.12
N ILE A 128 0.87 14.37 3.23
CA ILE A 128 0.71 15.81 3.46
C ILE A 128 -0.78 16.16 3.33
N ASP A 129 -1.32 16.82 4.36
CA ASP A 129 -2.60 17.50 4.26
C ASP A 129 -2.42 18.81 3.47
N PRO A 130 -3.13 19.02 2.35
CA PRO A 130 -2.96 20.23 1.55
C PRO A 130 -3.48 21.48 2.24
N ALA A 131 -4.40 21.38 3.21
CA ALA A 131 -4.96 22.51 3.93
C ALA A 131 -3.99 23.08 4.97
N THR A 132 -3.20 22.22 5.61
CA THR A 132 -2.30 22.59 6.71
C THR A 132 -0.81 22.56 6.31
N GLY A 133 -0.47 21.78 5.28
CA GLY A 133 0.90 21.50 4.89
C GLY A 133 1.66 20.55 5.84
N LYS A 134 0.98 19.99 6.86
CA LYS A 134 1.54 19.05 7.83
C LYS A 134 1.36 17.60 7.38
N TYR A 135 2.04 16.69 8.06
CA TYR A 135 1.85 15.25 7.84
C TYR A 135 0.63 14.75 8.61
N ALA A 136 -0.38 14.26 7.90
CA ALA A 136 -1.63 13.75 8.51
C ALA A 136 -1.48 12.36 9.13
N ALA A 137 -0.46 11.58 8.75
CA ALA A 137 -0.19 10.26 9.30
C ALA A 137 1.29 9.91 9.13
N VAL A 138 1.75 8.87 9.83
CA VAL A 138 3.12 8.36 9.71
C VAL A 138 3.15 7.26 8.66
N PRO A 139 3.94 7.37 7.57
CA PRO A 139 4.16 6.28 6.61
C PRO A 139 4.70 5.03 7.31
N TYR A 140 4.22 3.84 6.93
CA TYR A 140 4.57 2.60 7.61
C TYR A 140 5.15 1.54 6.68
N ASP A 141 4.37 0.97 5.80
CA ASP A 141 4.79 -0.03 4.81
C ASP A 141 3.94 0.09 3.53
N GLY A 142 4.15 -0.80 2.58
CA GLY A 142 3.32 -0.89 1.40
C GLY A 142 4.00 -1.69 0.29
N TRP A 143 3.53 -1.54 -0.96
CA TRP A 143 4.06 -2.25 -2.10
C TRP A 143 4.19 -1.34 -3.32
N ILE A 144 5.06 -1.73 -4.24
CA ILE A 144 5.28 -1.05 -5.52
C ILE A 144 4.69 -1.90 -6.64
N GLN A 145 3.97 -1.27 -7.57
CA GLN A 145 3.56 -1.87 -8.83
C GLN A 145 4.69 -1.75 -9.85
N ALA A 146 4.83 -2.79 -10.66
CA ALA A 146 5.77 -2.78 -11.77
C ALA A 146 5.22 -3.58 -12.95
N ILE A 147 5.88 -3.44 -14.09
CA ILE A 147 5.83 -4.42 -15.14
C ILE A 147 6.85 -5.51 -14.79
N TRP A 148 6.34 -6.68 -14.41
CA TRP A 148 7.11 -7.91 -14.32
C TRP A 148 7.18 -8.52 -15.70
N TYR A 149 8.36 -8.85 -16.20
CA TYR A 149 8.52 -9.30 -17.59
C TYR A 149 9.51 -10.44 -17.71
N ARG A 150 9.31 -11.30 -18.70
CA ARG A 150 10.19 -12.41 -19.03
C ARG A 150 11.48 -11.90 -19.67
N ALA A 151 12.45 -11.52 -18.83
CA ALA A 151 13.74 -10.95 -19.27
C ALA A 151 14.50 -11.88 -20.22
N ASP A 152 14.40 -13.20 -20.07
CA ASP A 152 14.95 -14.18 -20.98
C ASP A 152 14.33 -14.08 -22.38
N LEU A 153 13.01 -13.95 -22.49
CA LEU A 153 12.31 -13.85 -23.78
C LEU A 153 12.46 -12.45 -24.40
N PHE A 154 12.55 -11.40 -23.59
CA PHE A 154 12.90 -10.07 -24.07
C PHE A 154 14.27 -10.08 -24.76
N LYS A 155 15.26 -10.71 -24.12
CA LYS A 155 16.59 -10.89 -24.72
C LYS A 155 16.56 -11.70 -26.02
N GLU A 156 15.79 -12.79 -26.06
CA GLU A 156 15.60 -13.62 -27.26
C GLU A 156 14.98 -12.83 -28.41
N ALA A 157 13.96 -12.00 -28.12
CA ALA A 157 13.28 -11.15 -29.10
C ALA A 157 14.05 -9.87 -29.48
N GLY A 158 15.21 -9.61 -28.85
CA GLY A 158 15.99 -8.38 -29.06
C GLY A 158 15.27 -7.13 -28.55
N LEU A 159 14.54 -7.25 -27.44
CA LEU A 159 13.79 -6.18 -26.78
C LEU A 159 14.59 -5.61 -25.59
N THR A 160 14.40 -4.33 -25.31
CA THR A 160 14.81 -3.65 -24.07
C THR A 160 13.76 -3.83 -22.98
N PRO A 161 14.12 -3.65 -21.68
CA PRO A 161 13.12 -3.65 -20.60
C PRO A 161 11.93 -2.71 -20.89
N PRO A 162 10.69 -3.08 -20.53
CA PRO A 162 9.47 -2.33 -20.88
C PRO A 162 9.28 -1.10 -19.96
N VAL A 163 10.16 -0.11 -20.08
CA VAL A 163 10.14 1.09 -19.24
C VAL A 163 9.42 2.28 -19.86
N SER A 164 9.08 2.21 -21.14
CA SER A 164 8.32 3.26 -21.85
C SER A 164 7.14 2.69 -22.61
N TRP A 165 6.17 3.55 -22.97
CA TRP A 165 5.06 3.15 -23.84
C TRP A 165 5.56 2.55 -25.17
N ALA A 166 6.64 3.10 -25.72
CA ALA A 166 7.24 2.58 -26.95
C ALA A 166 7.82 1.17 -26.74
N ASP A 167 8.51 0.91 -25.61
CA ASP A 167 9.05 -0.42 -25.32
C ASP A 167 7.93 -1.43 -25.06
N ILE A 168 6.85 -1.02 -24.38
CA ILE A 168 5.68 -1.87 -24.13
C ILE A 168 4.98 -2.24 -25.43
N ASN A 169 4.77 -1.27 -26.34
CA ASN A 169 4.19 -1.53 -27.66
C ASN A 169 5.09 -2.46 -28.49
N ALA A 170 6.40 -2.22 -28.49
CA ALA A 170 7.33 -3.10 -29.20
C ALA A 170 7.32 -4.53 -28.64
N ALA A 171 7.12 -4.68 -27.34
CA ALA A 171 6.97 -5.98 -26.70
C ALA A 171 5.61 -6.62 -27.04
N ALA A 172 4.52 -5.83 -27.06
CA ALA A 172 3.19 -6.30 -27.46
C ALA A 172 3.21 -6.89 -28.89
N ASP A 173 3.95 -6.27 -29.80
CA ASP A 173 4.06 -6.73 -31.19
C ASP A 173 4.94 -7.99 -31.36
N LYS A 174 6.03 -8.11 -30.58
CA LYS A 174 7.07 -9.12 -30.85
C LYS A 174 7.02 -10.34 -29.94
N LEU A 175 6.47 -10.27 -28.75
CA LEU A 175 6.47 -11.38 -27.80
C LEU A 175 5.58 -12.55 -28.16
N PRO A 176 4.39 -12.37 -28.76
CA PRO A 176 3.54 -13.51 -29.11
C PRO A 176 4.28 -14.50 -30.01
N GLY A 177 4.30 -15.79 -29.61
CA GLY A 177 5.06 -16.85 -30.27
C GLY A 177 6.52 -17.01 -29.82
N THR A 178 7.16 -15.99 -29.24
CA THR A 178 8.53 -16.10 -28.72
C THR A 178 8.56 -17.02 -27.51
N GLY A 179 9.45 -18.03 -27.53
CA GLY A 179 9.54 -19.01 -26.45
C GLY A 179 8.25 -19.78 -26.16
N GLY A 180 7.27 -19.77 -27.07
CA GLY A 180 5.97 -20.42 -26.91
C GLY A 180 4.93 -19.58 -26.18
N LEU A 181 5.16 -18.28 -25.95
CA LEU A 181 4.17 -17.36 -25.38
C LEU A 181 2.90 -17.31 -26.24
N LEU A 182 1.75 -17.36 -25.60
CA LEU A 182 0.46 -17.15 -26.26
C LEU A 182 0.14 -15.66 -26.41
N TYR A 183 0.50 -14.88 -25.41
CA TYR A 183 0.18 -13.45 -25.29
C TYR A 183 1.42 -12.65 -24.91
N ALA A 184 1.45 -11.39 -25.31
CA ALA A 184 2.52 -10.49 -24.88
C ALA A 184 2.39 -10.11 -23.41
N LEU A 185 1.14 -9.91 -22.93
CA LEU A 185 0.91 -9.39 -21.57
C LEU A 185 -0.42 -9.89 -20.98
N THR A 186 -0.55 -9.65 -19.68
CA THR A 186 -1.84 -9.62 -18.99
C THR A 186 -2.25 -8.17 -18.75
N LEU A 187 -3.53 -7.87 -18.85
CA LEU A 187 -4.06 -6.52 -18.70
C LEU A 187 -5.33 -6.54 -17.84
N GLY A 188 -5.43 -5.62 -16.87
CA GLY A 188 -6.63 -5.47 -16.04
C GLY A 188 -7.80 -4.95 -16.88
N THR A 189 -8.90 -5.73 -16.98
CA THR A 189 -10.07 -5.40 -17.82
C THR A 189 -11.40 -5.75 -17.17
N ASP A 190 -11.41 -6.36 -15.98
CA ASP A 190 -12.64 -6.74 -15.26
C ASP A 190 -13.31 -5.47 -14.68
N PRO A 191 -14.54 -5.10 -15.12
CA PRO A 191 -15.23 -3.90 -14.66
C PRO A 191 -15.68 -3.97 -13.20
N GLY A 192 -15.70 -5.17 -12.61
CA GLY A 192 -16.07 -5.41 -11.22
C GLY A 192 -14.93 -5.23 -10.20
N GLN A 193 -13.70 -4.98 -10.67
CA GLN A 193 -12.49 -4.98 -9.85
C GLN A 193 -11.72 -3.65 -9.96
N ASN A 194 -10.96 -3.30 -8.92
CA ASN A 194 -10.14 -2.08 -8.93
C ASN A 194 -8.78 -2.28 -9.64
N TYR A 195 -8.39 -3.50 -9.93
CA TYR A 195 -7.12 -3.81 -10.60
C TYR A 195 -6.92 -3.06 -11.94
N PRO A 196 -7.94 -2.94 -12.82
CA PRO A 196 -7.80 -2.13 -14.03
C PRO A 196 -7.45 -0.67 -13.74
N GLN A 197 -8.06 -0.06 -12.71
CA GLN A 197 -7.75 1.31 -12.31
C GLN A 197 -6.32 1.46 -11.79
N GLN A 198 -5.85 0.53 -10.96
CA GLN A 198 -4.48 0.56 -10.43
C GLN A 198 -3.43 0.59 -11.54
N VAL A 199 -3.62 -0.23 -12.58
CA VAL A 199 -2.72 -0.27 -13.74
C VAL A 199 -2.89 0.99 -14.60
N PHE A 200 -4.14 1.40 -14.87
CA PHE A 200 -4.44 2.56 -15.70
C PHE A 200 -3.93 3.86 -15.09
N GLU A 201 -4.01 4.03 -13.78
CA GLU A 201 -3.54 5.23 -13.08
C GLU A 201 -2.04 5.47 -13.32
N GLN A 202 -1.21 4.41 -13.31
CA GLN A 202 0.20 4.52 -13.68
C GLN A 202 0.39 4.97 -15.13
N VAL A 203 -0.41 4.43 -16.06
CA VAL A 203 -0.40 4.83 -17.46
C VAL A 203 -0.80 6.30 -17.62
N ALA A 204 -1.89 6.71 -17.00
CA ALA A 204 -2.42 8.07 -17.08
C ALA A 204 -1.42 9.10 -16.54
N ILE A 205 -0.87 8.88 -15.33
CA ILE A 205 0.12 9.78 -14.72
C ILE A 205 1.38 9.86 -15.58
N SER A 206 1.82 8.75 -16.20
CA SER A 206 2.97 8.77 -17.11
C SER A 206 2.77 9.65 -18.35
N ASN A 207 1.52 9.97 -18.68
CA ASN A 207 1.13 10.89 -19.75
C ASN A 207 0.64 12.25 -19.25
N ASN A 208 0.88 12.59 -17.98
CA ASN A 208 0.36 13.80 -17.33
C ASN A 208 -1.17 13.93 -17.42
N ALA A 209 -1.90 12.80 -17.43
CA ALA A 209 -3.36 12.76 -17.40
C ALA A 209 -3.85 12.65 -15.96
N TRP A 210 -4.44 13.73 -15.46
CA TRP A 210 -4.94 13.86 -14.09
C TRP A 210 -6.46 14.10 -14.12
N PRO A 211 -7.20 13.74 -13.05
CA PRO A 211 -8.64 14.01 -12.97
C PRO A 211 -9.02 15.48 -12.93
N PHE A 212 -8.15 16.32 -12.34
CA PHE A 212 -8.34 17.77 -12.22
C PHE A 212 -7.08 18.52 -12.61
N ASP A 213 -7.21 19.77 -13.06
CA ASP A 213 -6.10 20.70 -13.25
C ASP A 213 -5.80 21.48 -11.95
N GLU A 214 -4.86 22.43 -12.01
CA GLU A 214 -4.46 23.28 -10.87
C GLU A 214 -5.54 24.29 -10.43
N ASP A 215 -6.52 24.55 -11.29
CA ASP A 215 -7.66 25.43 -11.02
C ASP A 215 -8.90 24.65 -10.52
N GLY A 216 -8.80 23.33 -10.34
CA GLY A 216 -9.89 22.46 -9.90
C GLY A 216 -10.90 22.10 -10.99
N ASN A 217 -10.60 22.35 -12.27
CA ASN A 217 -11.47 21.93 -13.37
C ASN A 217 -11.28 20.44 -13.65
N VAL A 218 -12.37 19.74 -13.95
CA VAL A 218 -12.32 18.34 -14.36
C VAL A 218 -11.61 18.18 -15.70
N THR A 219 -10.64 17.27 -15.80
CA THR A 219 -9.77 17.06 -16.97
C THR A 219 -9.81 15.62 -17.49
N MET A 220 -10.94 14.94 -17.33
CA MET A 220 -11.11 13.56 -17.80
C MET A 220 -11.30 13.42 -19.31
N ASN A 221 -11.52 14.52 -20.04
CA ASN A 221 -11.68 14.55 -21.50
C ASN A 221 -10.60 15.40 -22.19
N THR A 222 -9.34 15.27 -21.74
CA THR A 222 -8.19 15.93 -22.36
C THR A 222 -7.52 15.02 -23.39
N PRO A 223 -6.72 15.59 -24.31
CA PRO A 223 -5.90 14.77 -25.24
C PRO A 223 -5.00 13.75 -24.52
N GLU A 224 -4.46 14.11 -23.35
CA GLU A 224 -3.60 13.27 -22.53
C GLU A 224 -4.37 12.08 -21.96
N MET A 225 -5.59 12.29 -21.46
CA MET A 225 -6.46 11.23 -20.94
C MET A 225 -6.94 10.29 -22.06
N ILE A 226 -7.36 10.86 -23.20
CA ILE A 226 -7.74 10.08 -24.37
C ILE A 226 -6.59 9.21 -24.88
N ALA A 227 -5.37 9.79 -24.93
CA ALA A 227 -4.16 9.03 -25.32
C ALA A 227 -3.85 7.91 -24.33
N ALA A 228 -4.02 8.13 -23.01
CA ALA A 228 -3.83 7.12 -21.99
C ALA A 228 -4.84 5.97 -22.12
N LEU A 229 -6.14 6.29 -22.32
CA LEU A 229 -7.18 5.30 -22.57
C LEU A 229 -6.87 4.48 -23.85
N ARG A 230 -6.49 5.16 -24.93
CA ARG A 230 -6.12 4.51 -26.18
C ARG A 230 -4.94 3.56 -26.00
N PHE A 231 -3.83 4.04 -25.43
CA PHE A 231 -2.65 3.22 -25.18
C PHE A 231 -3.00 1.97 -24.38
N TYR A 232 -3.75 2.14 -23.27
CA TYR A 232 -4.13 1.01 -22.41
C TYR A 232 -5.00 0.00 -23.16
N THR A 233 -6.05 0.47 -23.84
CA THR A 233 -7.03 -0.42 -24.48
C THR A 233 -6.52 -1.08 -25.76
N ASP A 234 -5.63 -0.44 -26.53
CA ASP A 234 -5.01 -1.01 -27.71
C ASP A 234 -4.14 -2.24 -27.37
N LEU A 235 -3.52 -2.27 -26.17
CA LEU A 235 -2.75 -3.41 -25.68
C LEU A 235 -3.60 -4.69 -25.54
N GLN A 236 -4.93 -4.58 -25.46
CA GLN A 236 -5.83 -5.73 -25.32
C GLN A 236 -5.70 -6.72 -26.50
N SER A 237 -5.36 -6.23 -27.69
CA SER A 237 -5.16 -7.08 -28.87
C SER A 237 -4.03 -8.10 -28.72
N ALA A 238 -3.04 -7.82 -27.87
CA ALA A 238 -1.89 -8.67 -27.56
C ALA A 238 -1.96 -9.28 -26.15
N ALA A 239 -3.03 -9.00 -25.40
CA ALA A 239 -3.21 -9.44 -24.03
C ALA A 239 -4.03 -10.73 -23.91
N VAL A 240 -3.98 -11.33 -22.73
CA VAL A 240 -4.88 -12.45 -22.36
C VAL A 240 -6.34 -12.02 -22.54
N PRO A 241 -7.16 -12.79 -23.30
CA PRO A 241 -8.52 -12.38 -23.62
C PRO A 241 -9.47 -12.46 -22.43
N GLY A 242 -10.57 -11.70 -22.53
CA GLY A 242 -11.66 -11.67 -21.55
C GLY A 242 -11.40 -10.78 -20.34
N PRO A 243 -12.35 -10.71 -19.41
CA PRO A 243 -12.20 -9.93 -18.19
C PRO A 243 -11.08 -10.48 -17.32
N GLN A 244 -10.08 -9.64 -17.06
CA GLN A 244 -8.93 -10.01 -16.23
C GLN A 244 -8.91 -9.15 -14.96
N TYR A 245 -8.80 -9.82 -13.82
CA TYR A 245 -8.48 -9.19 -12.55
C TYR A 245 -7.11 -9.71 -12.04
N TRP A 246 -6.64 -9.21 -10.94
CA TRP A 246 -5.28 -9.47 -10.45
C TRP A 246 -4.91 -10.96 -10.37
N ARG A 247 -5.85 -11.86 -9.96
CA ARG A 247 -5.57 -13.30 -9.83
C ARG A 247 -5.38 -13.96 -11.21
N GLY A 248 -6.31 -13.77 -12.13
CA GLY A 248 -6.22 -14.36 -13.47
C GLY A 248 -4.98 -13.83 -14.22
N ALA A 249 -4.69 -12.54 -14.07
CA ALA A 249 -3.49 -11.92 -14.65
C ALA A 249 -2.20 -12.57 -14.11
N ARG A 250 -2.10 -12.77 -12.80
CA ARG A 250 -0.98 -13.42 -12.12
C ARG A 250 -0.82 -14.88 -12.57
N GLU A 251 -1.88 -15.66 -12.52
CA GLU A 251 -1.87 -17.07 -12.92
C GLU A 251 -1.43 -17.26 -14.38
N ALA A 252 -1.88 -16.41 -15.30
CA ALA A 252 -1.46 -16.48 -16.71
C ALA A 252 0.05 -16.23 -16.89
N TYR A 253 0.64 -15.33 -16.11
CA TYR A 253 2.08 -15.10 -16.12
C TYR A 253 2.85 -16.27 -15.52
N GLU A 254 2.43 -16.81 -14.36
CA GLU A 254 3.03 -17.98 -13.71
C GLU A 254 2.99 -19.24 -14.59
N LEU A 255 1.92 -19.41 -15.34
CA LEU A 255 1.76 -20.51 -16.30
C LEU A 255 2.59 -20.30 -17.59
N GLY A 256 3.31 -19.20 -17.71
CA GLY A 256 4.14 -18.89 -18.88
C GLY A 256 3.31 -18.60 -20.14
N GLN A 257 2.05 -18.17 -19.99
CA GLN A 257 1.18 -17.81 -21.11
C GLN A 257 1.42 -16.38 -21.60
N ALA A 258 1.85 -15.50 -20.72
CA ALA A 258 2.10 -14.08 -21.00
C ALA A 258 3.54 -13.69 -20.66
N GLY A 259 4.10 -12.77 -21.44
CA GLY A 259 5.48 -12.27 -21.29
C GLY A 259 5.62 -11.05 -20.38
N MET A 260 4.53 -10.32 -20.10
CA MET A 260 4.50 -9.16 -19.20
C MET A 260 3.27 -9.24 -18.29
N LEU A 261 3.41 -8.70 -17.08
CA LEU A 261 2.36 -8.58 -16.07
C LEU A 261 2.51 -7.26 -15.32
N PHE A 262 1.47 -6.46 -15.23
CA PHE A 262 1.39 -5.33 -14.30
C PHE A 262 0.95 -5.85 -12.94
N TYR A 263 1.81 -5.80 -11.94
CA TYR A 263 1.46 -6.34 -10.63
C TYR A 263 2.30 -5.73 -9.50
N SER A 264 1.81 -5.88 -8.28
CA SER A 264 2.51 -5.51 -7.07
C SER A 264 3.69 -6.43 -6.77
N THR A 265 4.54 -6.03 -5.84
CA THR A 265 5.64 -6.85 -5.33
C THR A 265 5.18 -8.11 -4.60
N TYR A 266 3.90 -8.23 -4.25
CA TYR A 266 3.31 -9.46 -3.69
C TYR A 266 3.51 -10.71 -4.56
N ILE A 267 3.79 -10.57 -5.87
CA ILE A 267 4.04 -11.72 -6.74
C ILE A 267 5.35 -12.47 -6.44
N MET A 268 6.26 -11.89 -5.68
CA MET A 268 7.63 -12.40 -5.60
C MET A 268 7.75 -13.80 -5.00
N ASP A 269 6.97 -14.13 -3.98
CA ASP A 269 6.88 -15.50 -3.44
C ASP A 269 6.09 -16.42 -4.37
N ASP A 270 5.04 -15.91 -4.99
CA ASP A 270 4.23 -16.67 -5.95
C ASP A 270 5.05 -17.15 -7.15
N LEU A 271 6.00 -16.34 -7.66
CA LEU A 271 6.91 -16.76 -8.75
C LEU A 271 7.83 -17.91 -8.35
N VAL A 272 8.07 -18.13 -7.05
CA VAL A 272 8.90 -19.22 -6.52
C VAL A 272 8.07 -20.47 -6.28
N GLU A 273 6.92 -20.32 -5.62
CA GLU A 273 6.11 -21.44 -5.11
C GLU A 273 4.87 -21.75 -5.94
N GLY A 274 4.44 -20.86 -6.80
CA GLY A 274 3.11 -20.84 -7.40
C GLY A 274 2.06 -20.26 -6.47
N SER A 275 1.21 -19.39 -7.00
CA SER A 275 0.13 -18.75 -6.24
C SER A 275 -0.97 -19.74 -5.82
N GLY A 276 -1.70 -19.36 -4.76
CA GLY A 276 -2.88 -20.11 -4.33
C GLY A 276 -4.01 -20.05 -5.36
N MET A 277 -4.58 -21.20 -5.69
CA MET A 277 -5.71 -21.33 -6.63
C MET A 277 -7.05 -21.23 -5.92
N GLU A 278 -8.06 -20.74 -6.62
CA GLU A 278 -9.44 -20.82 -6.15
C GLU A 278 -9.87 -22.29 -6.01
N GLY A 279 -10.39 -22.66 -4.83
CA GLY A 279 -10.72 -24.06 -4.53
C GLY A 279 -9.59 -24.87 -3.91
N GLY A 280 -8.42 -24.27 -3.69
CA GLY A 280 -7.26 -24.88 -3.01
C GLY A 280 -6.18 -25.38 -3.96
N GLY A 281 -4.99 -25.59 -3.40
CA GLY A 281 -3.79 -25.95 -4.16
C GLY A 281 -3.00 -24.72 -4.61
N LYS A 282 -1.90 -24.97 -5.34
CA LYS A 282 -1.02 -23.94 -5.91
C LYS A 282 -0.86 -24.10 -7.41
N VAL A 283 -0.66 -22.99 -8.11
CA VAL A 283 -0.28 -22.99 -9.52
C VAL A 283 1.01 -23.78 -9.71
N GLN A 284 1.00 -24.73 -10.64
CA GLN A 284 2.19 -25.50 -11.00
C GLN A 284 2.94 -24.74 -12.08
N ILE A 285 4.01 -24.05 -11.70
CA ILE A 285 4.82 -23.23 -12.60
C ILE A 285 5.59 -24.12 -13.57
N PRO A 286 5.30 -24.07 -14.90
CA PRO A 286 5.99 -24.93 -15.88
C PRO A 286 7.39 -24.39 -16.24
N VAL A 287 7.63 -23.10 -15.99
CA VAL A 287 8.90 -22.44 -16.35
C VAL A 287 9.89 -22.64 -15.21
N LYS A 288 10.95 -23.42 -15.49
CA LYS A 288 12.03 -23.62 -14.51
C LYS A 288 12.71 -22.27 -14.21
N ASP A 289 12.88 -21.98 -12.92
CA ASP A 289 13.51 -20.75 -12.42
C ASP A 289 12.83 -19.48 -12.97
N LEU A 290 11.50 -19.42 -12.84
CA LEU A 290 10.73 -18.27 -13.29
C LEU A 290 11.18 -16.95 -12.63
N PRO A 291 11.43 -16.88 -11.29
CA PRO A 291 11.90 -15.64 -10.68
C PRO A 291 13.25 -15.16 -11.25
N GLY A 292 14.22 -16.05 -11.48
CA GLY A 292 15.52 -15.70 -12.11
C GLY A 292 15.42 -15.27 -13.58
N LYS A 293 14.29 -15.56 -14.24
CA LYS A 293 13.96 -15.15 -15.61
C LYS A 293 13.05 -13.92 -15.68
N THR A 294 12.59 -13.44 -14.52
CA THR A 294 11.67 -12.31 -14.44
C THR A 294 12.43 -11.03 -14.13
N GLY A 295 12.26 -10.02 -14.99
CA GLY A 295 12.74 -8.66 -14.77
C GLY A 295 11.66 -7.79 -14.12
N PHE A 296 12.07 -6.65 -13.55
CA PHE A 296 11.24 -5.71 -12.81
C PHE A 296 11.40 -4.30 -13.36
N ALA A 297 10.34 -3.68 -13.85
CA ALA A 297 10.32 -2.32 -14.40
C ALA A 297 9.25 -1.49 -13.66
N PRO A 298 9.59 -0.82 -12.53
CA PRO A 298 8.62 -0.09 -11.71
C PRO A 298 8.23 1.24 -12.31
N LYS A 299 9.14 1.90 -13.03
CA LYS A 299 8.91 3.21 -13.61
C LYS A 299 8.40 3.08 -15.04
N MET A 300 7.27 3.74 -15.32
CA MET A 300 6.74 3.90 -16.67
C MET A 300 7.02 5.30 -17.18
N VAL A 301 7.58 5.40 -18.38
CA VAL A 301 7.82 6.67 -19.11
C VAL A 301 6.79 6.76 -20.23
N GLY A 302 5.92 7.74 -20.13
CA GLY A 302 4.94 8.09 -21.16
C GLY A 302 5.42 9.28 -22.02
N PRO A 303 4.58 9.73 -22.96
CA PRO A 303 4.89 10.88 -23.81
C PRO A 303 5.11 12.20 -23.06
N ASN A 304 4.41 12.43 -21.95
CA ASN A 304 4.38 13.71 -21.25
C ASN A 304 4.85 13.62 -19.78
N GLY A 305 5.41 12.47 -19.36
CA GLY A 305 5.87 12.31 -17.98
C GLY A 305 6.37 10.91 -17.66
N SER A 306 6.44 10.64 -16.38
CA SER A 306 6.76 9.29 -15.88
C SER A 306 6.05 9.03 -14.56
N ALA A 307 5.73 7.76 -14.29
CA ALA A 307 5.04 7.35 -13.07
C ALA A 307 5.64 6.07 -12.49
N THR A 308 5.67 6.02 -11.16
CA THR A 308 5.75 4.80 -10.37
C THR A 308 4.48 4.74 -9.52
N TYR A 309 3.81 3.62 -9.52
CA TYR A 309 2.57 3.40 -8.76
C TYR A 309 2.83 2.45 -7.59
N GLY A 310 2.10 2.63 -6.52
CA GLY A 310 2.15 1.71 -5.37
C GLY A 310 1.07 2.02 -4.35
N GLN A 311 1.03 1.23 -3.31
CA GLN A 311 0.16 1.41 -2.16
C GLN A 311 0.99 1.72 -0.93
N LEU A 312 0.49 2.61 -0.11
CA LEU A 312 1.07 2.98 1.18
C LEU A 312 0.09 2.61 2.30
N VAL A 313 0.62 2.03 3.34
CA VAL A 313 -0.04 1.84 4.62
C VAL A 313 0.56 2.82 5.62
N THR A 314 -0.26 3.36 6.48
CA THR A 314 0.10 4.41 7.44
C THR A 314 -0.31 4.03 8.84
N LEU A 315 0.32 4.65 9.83
CA LEU A 315 -0.13 4.74 11.20
C LEU A 315 -0.69 6.14 11.45
N GLY A 316 -2.01 6.24 11.56
CA GLY A 316 -2.68 7.48 11.99
C GLY A 316 -2.70 7.55 13.51
N ILE A 317 -2.24 8.66 14.09
CA ILE A 317 -2.47 9.00 15.49
C ILE A 317 -3.77 9.79 15.52
N MET A 318 -4.70 9.38 16.35
CA MET A 318 -6.04 9.97 16.33
C MET A 318 -6.11 11.24 17.17
N GLU A 319 -6.99 12.16 16.80
CA GLU A 319 -7.24 13.38 17.57
C GLU A 319 -7.67 13.04 19.01
N GLY A 320 -6.98 13.67 19.99
CA GLY A 320 -7.18 13.41 21.41
C GLY A 320 -6.51 12.14 21.95
N ALA A 321 -5.66 11.47 21.17
CA ALA A 321 -4.89 10.32 21.64
C ALA A 321 -3.95 10.68 22.81
N ASP A 322 -3.66 9.70 23.67
CA ASP A 322 -2.65 9.91 24.71
C ASP A 322 -1.26 10.15 24.07
N PRO A 323 -0.46 11.11 24.56
CA PRO A 323 0.89 11.39 24.05
C PRO A 323 1.82 10.16 24.02
N ALA A 324 1.52 9.10 24.79
CA ALA A 324 2.23 7.83 24.70
C ALA A 324 2.06 7.12 23.34
N ALA A 325 1.02 7.45 22.58
CA ALA A 325 0.81 6.91 21.23
C ALA A 325 1.99 7.21 20.29
N GLN A 326 2.55 8.41 20.37
CA GLN A 326 3.74 8.79 19.59
C GLN A 326 4.91 7.83 19.86
N LYS A 327 5.19 7.52 21.14
CA LYS A 327 6.27 6.59 21.52
C LYS A 327 6.01 5.18 21.03
N VAL A 328 4.75 4.73 21.02
CA VAL A 328 4.37 3.43 20.49
C VAL A 328 4.63 3.40 18.98
N VAL A 329 4.20 4.41 18.22
CA VAL A 329 4.43 4.48 16.76
C VAL A 329 5.93 4.49 16.44
N GLU A 330 6.73 5.31 17.14
CA GLU A 330 8.19 5.32 16.99
C GLU A 330 8.80 3.94 17.25
N TYR A 331 8.35 3.25 18.30
CA TYR A 331 8.87 1.93 18.67
C TYR A 331 8.59 0.88 17.61
N PHE A 332 7.39 0.91 17.00
CA PHE A 332 7.00 0.01 15.90
C PHE A 332 7.79 0.27 14.60
N LEU A 333 8.34 1.47 14.42
CA LEU A 333 9.16 1.85 13.25
C LEU A 333 10.67 1.70 13.49
N THR A 334 11.10 1.24 14.66
CA THR A 334 12.52 1.27 15.03
C THR A 334 13.15 -0.12 15.06
N GLY A 335 14.29 -0.28 14.39
CA GLY A 335 15.19 -1.43 14.47
C GLY A 335 14.51 -2.77 14.22
N GLN A 336 14.75 -3.75 15.13
CA GLN A 336 14.19 -5.09 14.98
C GLN A 336 12.67 -5.13 15.06
N ASN A 337 12.03 -4.21 15.79
CA ASN A 337 10.57 -4.17 15.90
C ASN A 337 9.92 -3.91 14.53
N TYR A 338 10.49 -2.98 13.74
CA TYR A 338 10.02 -2.73 12.39
C TYR A 338 10.29 -3.92 11.47
N GLN A 339 11.45 -4.57 11.57
CA GLN A 339 11.78 -5.77 10.80
C GLN A 339 10.80 -6.92 11.09
N ASP A 340 10.40 -7.12 12.35
CA ASP A 340 9.44 -8.16 12.73
C ASP A 340 8.06 -7.95 12.08
N ILE A 341 7.63 -6.69 11.94
CA ILE A 341 6.38 -6.37 11.24
C ILE A 341 6.51 -6.54 9.72
N LEU A 342 7.63 -6.10 9.13
CA LEU A 342 7.87 -6.30 7.71
C LEU A 342 7.95 -7.78 7.33
N ALA A 343 8.46 -8.63 8.26
CA ALA A 343 8.57 -10.08 8.06
C ALA A 343 7.22 -10.79 7.92
N LEU A 344 6.11 -10.18 8.33
CA LEU A 344 4.76 -10.75 8.21
C LEU A 344 4.33 -10.95 6.74
N ALA A 345 4.81 -10.12 5.84
CA ALA A 345 4.59 -10.24 4.40
C ALA A 345 5.71 -9.48 3.67
N PRO A 346 6.96 -9.98 3.62
CA PRO A 346 8.12 -9.20 3.22
C PRO A 346 8.06 -8.68 1.79
N PHE A 347 7.29 -9.32 0.91
CA PHE A 347 7.10 -8.88 -0.48
C PHE A 347 6.02 -7.81 -0.62
N GLY A 348 5.05 -7.80 0.28
CA GLY A 348 3.96 -6.81 0.33
C GLY A 348 4.15 -5.69 1.35
N LYS A 349 5.18 -5.79 2.20
CA LYS A 349 5.55 -4.79 3.22
C LYS A 349 6.96 -4.27 2.93
N VAL A 350 7.09 -3.52 1.83
CA VAL A 350 8.35 -2.83 1.50
C VAL A 350 8.55 -1.67 2.47
N PRO A 351 9.76 -1.50 3.06
CA PRO A 351 9.98 -0.46 4.06
C PRO A 351 9.94 0.95 3.47
N VAL A 352 9.32 1.86 4.19
CA VAL A 352 9.34 3.30 3.87
C VAL A 352 10.60 4.00 4.38
N LEU A 353 11.32 3.38 5.32
CA LEU A 353 12.58 3.89 5.87
C LEU A 353 13.77 3.32 5.08
N LYS A 354 14.69 4.21 4.70
CA LYS A 354 15.92 3.84 3.97
C LYS A 354 16.82 2.94 4.81
N SER A 355 16.93 3.23 6.11
CA SER A 355 17.73 2.45 7.07
C SER A 355 17.23 1.01 7.26
N ALA A 356 15.96 0.72 6.96
CA ALA A 356 15.38 -0.61 7.14
C ALA A 356 15.63 -1.56 5.94
N VAL A 357 16.10 -1.05 4.80
CA VAL A 357 16.16 -1.81 3.53
C VAL A 357 17.10 -3.02 3.63
N ASP A 358 18.27 -2.86 4.23
CA ASP A 358 19.25 -3.96 4.31
C ASP A 358 18.74 -5.11 5.18
N GLY A 359 18.03 -4.80 6.28
CA GLY A 359 17.35 -5.79 7.11
C GLY A 359 16.21 -6.47 6.36
N TRP A 360 15.39 -5.68 5.66
CA TRP A 360 14.25 -6.19 4.86
C TRP A 360 14.69 -7.24 3.82
N LYS A 361 15.81 -7.02 3.11
CA LYS A 361 16.37 -7.97 2.14
C LYS A 361 16.75 -9.33 2.75
N GLN A 362 16.80 -9.46 4.06
CA GLN A 362 17.13 -10.69 4.78
C GLN A 362 15.89 -11.42 5.34
N LEU A 363 14.69 -10.84 5.23
CA LEU A 363 13.49 -11.36 5.89
C LEU A 363 12.92 -12.63 5.26
N SER A 364 13.27 -12.93 4.01
CA SER A 364 12.82 -14.14 3.33
C SER A 364 13.94 -14.80 2.54
N PRO A 365 14.07 -16.14 2.56
CA PRO A 365 14.99 -16.85 1.70
C PRO A 365 14.67 -16.68 0.21
N TYR A 366 13.43 -16.35 -0.13
CA TYR A 366 13.00 -16.14 -1.52
C TYR A 366 13.61 -14.89 -2.16
N PHE A 367 14.05 -13.91 -1.37
CA PHE A 367 14.82 -12.78 -1.90
C PHE A 367 16.10 -13.21 -2.62
N GLY A 368 16.67 -14.38 -2.24
CA GLY A 368 17.83 -14.97 -2.92
C GLY A 368 17.61 -15.38 -4.38
N HIS A 369 16.36 -15.45 -4.85
CA HIS A 369 16.04 -15.69 -6.26
C HIS A 369 16.08 -14.42 -7.13
N TYR A 370 16.18 -13.24 -6.51
CA TYR A 370 16.18 -11.94 -7.17
C TYR A 370 17.56 -11.29 -7.09
N SER A 371 17.91 -10.50 -8.10
CA SER A 371 19.18 -9.75 -8.07
C SER A 371 19.12 -8.64 -7.01
N SER A 372 20.28 -8.25 -6.48
CA SER A 372 20.36 -7.09 -5.57
C SER A 372 19.85 -5.82 -6.25
N GLU A 373 20.07 -5.65 -7.56
CA GLU A 373 19.56 -4.54 -8.34
C GLU A 373 18.02 -4.50 -8.36
N THR A 374 17.36 -5.64 -8.55
CA THR A 374 15.88 -5.74 -8.48
C THR A 374 15.37 -5.31 -7.11
N LEU A 375 15.99 -5.81 -6.03
CA LEU A 375 15.58 -5.45 -4.66
C LEU A 375 15.81 -3.95 -4.35
N ASP A 376 16.90 -3.38 -4.88
CA ASP A 376 17.17 -1.94 -4.79
C ASP A 376 16.15 -1.12 -5.58
N GLN A 377 15.77 -1.55 -6.77
CA GLN A 377 14.74 -0.91 -7.58
C GLN A 377 13.38 -0.94 -6.90
N ILE A 378 13.01 -2.04 -6.22
CA ILE A 378 11.78 -2.15 -5.44
C ILE A 378 11.81 -1.12 -4.30
N ALA A 379 12.84 -1.14 -3.46
CA ALA A 379 12.96 -0.20 -2.35
C ALA A 379 12.98 1.26 -2.82
N ASN A 380 13.67 1.57 -3.94
CA ASN A 380 13.76 2.92 -4.49
C ASN A 380 12.49 3.35 -5.26
N GLY A 381 11.62 2.43 -5.63
CA GLY A 381 10.34 2.76 -6.29
C GLY A 381 9.49 3.75 -5.50
N TYR A 382 9.61 3.77 -4.18
CA TYR A 382 8.91 4.74 -3.34
C TYR A 382 9.38 6.19 -3.51
N GLU A 383 10.59 6.46 -3.99
CA GLU A 383 11.07 7.85 -4.15
C GLU A 383 10.23 8.66 -5.14
N THR A 384 9.65 8.00 -6.12
CA THR A 384 8.88 8.64 -7.21
C THR A 384 7.44 8.15 -7.29
N MET A 385 6.95 7.49 -6.22
CA MET A 385 5.59 6.98 -6.17
C MET A 385 4.57 8.12 -6.21
N GLN A 386 3.58 7.99 -7.08
CA GLN A 386 2.50 8.96 -7.28
C GLN A 386 1.15 8.24 -7.40
N ARG A 387 0.12 8.92 -6.96
CA ARG A 387 -1.28 8.49 -7.06
C ARG A 387 -2.15 9.71 -7.39
N TRP A 388 -3.24 9.52 -8.15
CA TRP A 388 -4.19 10.59 -8.43
C TRP A 388 -4.70 11.27 -7.16
N LEU A 389 -5.09 10.48 -6.17
CA LEU A 389 -5.65 10.98 -4.91
C LEU A 389 -4.70 11.90 -4.13
N PHE A 390 -3.38 11.79 -4.35
CA PHE A 390 -2.37 12.45 -3.52
C PHE A 390 -1.55 13.50 -4.29
N ARG A 391 -2.10 14.05 -5.35
CA ARG A 391 -1.50 15.23 -5.97
C ARG A 391 -1.54 16.39 -4.95
N PRO A 392 -0.41 17.07 -4.70
CA PRO A 392 -0.31 18.02 -3.58
C PRO A 392 -1.23 19.23 -3.64
N ASP A 393 -1.63 19.64 -4.83
CA ASP A 393 -2.49 20.80 -5.10
C ASP A 393 -4.00 20.48 -5.01
N TYR A 394 -4.37 19.20 -4.84
CA TYR A 394 -5.78 18.81 -4.71
C TYR A 394 -6.35 19.10 -3.33
N ASP A 395 -7.50 19.76 -3.28
CA ASP A 395 -8.24 20.00 -2.06
C ASP A 395 -9.02 18.75 -1.57
N ALA A 396 -9.73 18.89 -0.47
CA ALA A 396 -10.50 17.80 0.14
C ALA A 396 -11.66 17.34 -0.78
N THR A 397 -12.27 18.26 -1.54
CA THR A 397 -13.39 17.96 -2.45
C THR A 397 -12.92 17.14 -3.65
N GLU A 398 -11.84 17.56 -4.30
CA GLU A 398 -11.22 16.84 -5.41
C GLU A 398 -10.78 15.44 -4.99
N ARG A 399 -10.12 15.32 -3.84
CA ARG A 399 -9.71 14.02 -3.26
C ARG A 399 -10.91 13.11 -3.00
N ALA A 400 -12.01 13.66 -2.46
CA ALA A 400 -13.22 12.89 -2.24
C ALA A 400 -13.87 12.41 -3.54
N VAL A 401 -13.87 13.24 -4.60
CA VAL A 401 -14.36 12.85 -5.93
C VAL A 401 -13.48 11.75 -6.53
N ILE A 402 -12.14 11.83 -6.39
CA ILE A 402 -11.24 10.77 -6.86
C ILE A 402 -11.51 9.45 -6.12
N GLY A 403 -11.78 9.51 -4.82
CA GLY A 403 -12.23 8.34 -4.04
C GLY A 403 -13.54 7.74 -4.58
N ASP A 404 -14.49 8.57 -5.03
CA ASP A 404 -15.74 8.12 -5.67
C ASP A 404 -15.49 7.50 -7.05
N ILE A 405 -14.56 8.02 -7.85
CA ILE A 405 -14.15 7.41 -9.14
C ILE A 405 -13.73 5.96 -8.90
N GLU A 406 -12.90 5.73 -7.89
CA GLU A 406 -12.44 4.40 -7.50
C GLU A 406 -13.57 3.54 -6.92
N GLY A 407 -14.36 4.09 -6.00
CA GLY A 407 -15.47 3.37 -5.35
C GLY A 407 -16.57 2.95 -6.32
N ARG A 408 -16.92 3.81 -7.28
CA ARG A 408 -17.90 3.53 -8.34
C ARG A 408 -17.31 2.76 -9.51
N LYS A 409 -15.98 2.50 -9.53
CA LYS A 409 -15.26 1.76 -10.58
C LYS A 409 -15.44 2.33 -11.98
N LEU A 410 -15.40 3.66 -12.12
CA LEU A 410 -15.64 4.31 -13.39
C LEU A 410 -14.56 3.97 -14.44
N ILE A 411 -13.30 3.93 -14.03
CA ILE A 411 -12.17 3.56 -14.91
C ILE A 411 -12.27 2.10 -15.38
N PRO A 412 -12.48 1.09 -14.51
CA PRO A 412 -12.70 -0.28 -14.94
C PRO A 412 -13.85 -0.44 -15.93
N GLN A 413 -14.97 0.27 -15.72
CA GLN A 413 -16.12 0.24 -16.63
C GLN A 413 -15.78 0.79 -18.03
N VAL A 414 -15.10 1.95 -18.10
CA VAL A 414 -14.70 2.54 -19.38
C VAL A 414 -13.71 1.63 -20.11
N ILE A 415 -12.71 1.09 -19.40
CA ILE A 415 -11.75 0.16 -20.00
C ILE A 415 -12.47 -1.06 -20.59
N SER A 416 -13.38 -1.68 -19.83
CA SER A 416 -14.15 -2.83 -20.31
C SER A 416 -15.00 -2.48 -21.54
N ASN A 417 -15.70 -1.33 -21.50
CA ASN A 417 -16.54 -0.88 -22.62
C ASN A 417 -15.74 -0.59 -23.90
N ILE A 418 -14.49 -0.13 -23.77
CA ILE A 418 -13.62 0.10 -24.93
C ILE A 418 -12.98 -1.22 -25.39
N ALA A 419 -12.29 -1.92 -24.47
CA ALA A 419 -11.39 -3.01 -24.81
C ALA A 419 -12.10 -4.36 -25.05
N LEU A 420 -13.20 -4.63 -24.35
CA LEU A 420 -13.92 -5.92 -24.43
C LEU A 420 -15.24 -5.81 -25.16
N GLU A 421 -16.06 -4.83 -24.85
CA GLU A 421 -17.42 -4.71 -25.39
C GLU A 421 -17.47 -3.97 -26.73
N GLY A 422 -16.48 -3.09 -27.01
CA GLY A 422 -16.45 -2.26 -28.21
C GLY A 422 -17.61 -1.25 -28.28
N THR A 423 -18.23 -0.94 -27.14
CA THR A 423 -19.38 -0.01 -27.05
C THR A 423 -18.97 1.45 -26.96
N MET A 424 -17.69 1.70 -26.61
CA MET A 424 -17.10 3.04 -26.55
C MET A 424 -15.78 3.08 -27.35
N THR A 425 -15.40 4.30 -27.74
CA THR A 425 -14.03 4.61 -28.17
C THR A 425 -13.29 5.33 -27.02
N PRO A 426 -11.95 5.48 -27.06
CA PRO A 426 -11.22 6.28 -26.08
C PRO A 426 -11.79 7.70 -25.91
N GLU A 427 -12.22 8.35 -27.02
CA GLU A 427 -12.81 9.68 -27.00
C GLU A 427 -14.18 9.70 -26.32
N THR A 428 -15.08 8.77 -26.67
CA THR A 428 -16.40 8.69 -26.03
C THR A 428 -16.32 8.22 -24.59
N GLY A 429 -15.34 7.38 -24.26
CA GLY A 429 -15.06 6.97 -22.87
C GLY A 429 -14.55 8.13 -22.03
N ALA A 430 -13.62 8.94 -22.55
CA ALA A 430 -13.13 10.14 -21.87
C ALA A 430 -14.24 11.18 -21.67
N ALA A 431 -15.09 11.40 -22.67
CA ALA A 431 -16.24 12.31 -22.56
C ALA A 431 -17.24 11.84 -21.50
N TRP A 432 -17.52 10.54 -21.47
CA TRP A 432 -18.38 9.95 -20.43
C TRP A 432 -17.77 10.11 -19.02
N LEU A 433 -16.46 9.86 -18.85
CA LEU A 433 -15.77 10.09 -17.57
C LEU A 433 -15.88 11.55 -17.14
N GLN A 434 -15.70 12.50 -18.06
CA GLN A 434 -15.85 13.94 -17.79
C GLN A 434 -17.22 14.25 -17.19
N GLU A 435 -18.29 13.78 -17.85
CA GLU A 435 -19.67 13.99 -17.40
C GLU A 435 -19.93 13.39 -16.01
N GLN A 436 -19.41 12.16 -15.76
CA GLN A 436 -19.59 11.52 -14.47
C GLN A 436 -18.87 12.27 -13.35
N VAL A 437 -17.62 12.71 -13.58
CA VAL A 437 -16.80 13.40 -12.58
C VAL A 437 -17.33 14.81 -12.32
N GLU A 438 -17.79 15.55 -13.36
CA GLU A 438 -18.47 16.85 -13.19
C GLU A 438 -19.75 16.74 -12.36
N ALA A 439 -20.55 15.67 -12.59
CA ALA A 439 -21.74 15.43 -11.79
C ALA A 439 -21.42 15.16 -10.31
N MET A 440 -20.39 14.36 -10.04
CA MET A 440 -19.92 14.08 -8.66
C MET A 440 -19.37 15.34 -7.97
N LEU A 441 -18.67 16.19 -8.71
CA LEU A 441 -18.17 17.47 -8.19
C LEU A 441 -19.33 18.40 -7.83
N ALA A 442 -20.35 18.50 -8.70
CA ALA A 442 -21.54 19.31 -8.47
C ALA A 442 -22.40 18.84 -7.28
N GLU A 443 -22.41 17.52 -6.99
CA GLU A 443 -23.10 16.97 -5.80
C GLU A 443 -22.44 17.41 -4.47
N ARG A 444 -21.20 17.92 -4.51
CA ARG A 444 -20.39 18.29 -3.32
C ARG A 444 -20.23 19.80 -3.12
N GLN A 445 -20.62 20.61 -4.10
CA GLN A 445 -20.67 22.08 -4.05
C GLN A 445 -22.04 22.59 -3.54
#